data_b8510b25548ad5876a8dcbe37cc20c21
#
_entry.id   b8510b25548ad5876a8dcbe37cc20c21
#
_cell.length_a   1.000
_cell.length_b   1.000
_cell.length_c   1.000
_cell.angle_alpha   90.00
_cell.angle_beta   90.00
_cell.angle_gamma   90.00
#
_symmetry.space_group_name_H-M   'P 1'
#
loop_
_entity.id
_entity.type
_entity.pdbx_description
1 polymer ?
#
loop_
_entity_poly.entity_id
_entity_poly.type
_entity_poly.pdbx_seq_one_letter_code
_entity_poly.pdbx_strand_id
1 'polypeptide(L)'
;NGDLYILELKRWSSDRENLLQVLRYGQLYGSSNYDELNELFQKYSKSNAELLEIHKQYFDLPDDKALRKSDFNMHQHFLIVTNGLDQNTVDAIRYWKNNGLSIDAIIYWVFEINGEHYIEFNMYSPIEGYLEYEGNNYVLNTNYSNNKNHTDDMINEQKAAAYYPGWREKIGKLQRGDTVFLYKSGNGIIAYGTADGKLEKKDCDGYKDYEYYMHLDDFTVLKKPLSASKMKELTKQGFPFRTTMFYMSEECKDIIMKEIKKNYL
;
A
#
# COMPACT_ATOMS: atom_id res chain seq x y z
N ASN A 1 24.23 16.13 -0.77
CA ASN A 1 24.42 16.80 -2.05
C ASN A 1 23.80 18.21 -2.11
N GLY A 2 23.08 18.67 -1.08
CA GLY A 2 22.46 20.00 -1.00
C GLY A 2 21.15 20.14 -1.80
N ASP A 3 20.63 19.08 -2.38
CA ASP A 3 19.34 19.11 -3.08
C ASP A 3 18.18 19.37 -2.13
N LEU A 4 17.15 20.04 -2.63
CA LEU A 4 15.93 20.33 -1.85
C LEU A 4 14.92 19.18 -1.98
N TYR A 5 14.56 18.59 -0.87
CA TYR A 5 13.49 17.60 -0.79
C TYR A 5 12.20 18.24 -0.29
N ILE A 6 11.15 18.20 -1.08
CA ILE A 6 9.84 18.77 -0.79
C ILE A 6 8.89 17.62 -0.51
N LEU A 7 8.44 17.51 0.74
CA LEU A 7 7.60 16.43 1.22
C LEU A 7 6.16 16.90 1.46
N GLU A 8 5.19 16.22 0.87
CA GLU A 8 3.78 16.36 1.22
C GLU A 8 3.35 15.17 2.08
N LEU A 9 2.98 15.46 3.32
CA LEU A 9 2.60 14.45 4.29
C LEU A 9 1.08 14.29 4.31
N LYS A 10 0.58 13.09 4.05
CA LYS A 10 -0.85 12.75 4.08
C LYS A 10 -1.14 11.68 5.12
N ARG A 11 -2.13 11.96 5.95
CA ARG A 11 -2.61 11.00 6.97
C ARG A 11 -3.36 9.82 6.36
N TRP A 12 -4.02 10.04 5.21
CA TRP A 12 -4.86 9.06 4.52
C TRP A 12 -4.32 8.81 3.12
N SER A 13 -4.96 7.88 2.38
CA SER A 13 -4.61 7.61 1.00
C SER A 13 -4.59 8.89 0.17
N SER A 14 -3.58 9.02 -0.67
CA SER A 14 -3.39 10.18 -1.53
C SER A 14 -4.33 10.11 -2.73
N ASP A 15 -4.93 11.27 -3.07
CA ASP A 15 -5.64 11.49 -4.32
C ASP A 15 -4.84 12.43 -5.26
N ARG A 16 -5.33 12.63 -6.47
CA ARG A 16 -4.67 13.44 -7.52
C ARG A 16 -4.43 14.91 -7.11
N GLU A 17 -5.19 15.46 -6.16
CA GLU A 17 -5.00 16.84 -5.70
C GLU A 17 -3.71 17.00 -4.90
N ASN A 18 -3.24 15.95 -4.28
CA ASN A 18 -2.02 15.95 -3.48
C ASN A 18 -0.75 16.10 -4.33
N LEU A 19 -0.77 15.59 -5.56
CA LEU A 19 0.32 15.82 -6.51
C LEU A 19 0.44 17.30 -6.87
N LEU A 20 -0.67 17.97 -7.12
CA LEU A 20 -0.69 19.41 -7.41
C LEU A 20 -0.17 20.23 -6.23
N GLN A 21 -0.43 19.77 -5.00
CA GLN A 21 0.03 20.45 -3.79
C GLN A 21 1.55 20.39 -3.64
N VAL A 22 2.18 19.22 -3.81
CA VAL A 22 3.64 19.12 -3.72
C VAL A 22 4.35 19.92 -4.81
N LEU A 23 3.80 19.95 -6.02
CA LEU A 23 4.31 20.77 -7.13
C LEU A 23 4.17 22.28 -6.84
N ARG A 24 3.09 22.69 -6.19
CA ARG A 24 2.91 24.08 -5.76
C ARG A 24 3.94 24.51 -4.73
N TYR A 25 4.31 23.65 -3.81
CA TYR A 25 5.43 23.92 -2.89
C TYR A 25 6.77 24.04 -3.64
N GLY A 26 6.96 23.25 -4.69
CA GLY A 26 8.09 23.39 -5.58
C GLY A 26 8.19 24.76 -6.25
N GLN A 27 7.04 25.33 -6.67
CA GLN A 27 7.01 26.70 -7.20
C GLN A 27 7.37 27.74 -6.15
N LEU A 28 7.01 27.51 -4.87
CA LEU A 28 7.30 28.46 -3.79
C LEU A 28 8.77 28.44 -3.36
N TYR A 29 9.38 27.26 -3.30
CA TYR A 29 10.72 27.08 -2.70
C TYR A 29 11.79 26.66 -3.70
N GLY A 30 11.41 26.20 -4.88
CA GLY A 30 12.37 25.68 -5.87
C GLY A 30 13.34 26.72 -6.44
N SER A 31 12.99 28.00 -6.36
CA SER A 31 13.87 29.11 -6.77
C SER A 31 14.65 29.73 -5.59
N SER A 32 14.46 29.23 -4.36
CA SER A 32 15.12 29.79 -3.18
C SER A 32 16.63 29.58 -3.23
N ASN A 33 17.37 30.65 -3.00
CA ASN A 33 18.81 30.60 -2.84
C ASN A 33 19.21 30.12 -1.43
N TYR A 34 20.52 29.94 -1.20
CA TYR A 34 21.02 29.47 0.08
C TYR A 34 20.60 30.38 1.26
N ASP A 35 20.70 31.69 1.12
CA ASP A 35 20.45 32.62 2.22
C ASP A 35 18.94 32.55 2.62
N GLU A 36 18.00 32.45 1.66
CA GLU A 36 16.59 32.25 1.90
C GLU A 36 16.31 30.90 2.58
N LEU A 37 16.98 29.83 2.16
CA LEU A 37 16.86 28.51 2.80
C LEU A 37 17.44 28.53 4.22
N ASN A 38 18.55 29.23 4.44
CA ASN A 38 19.15 29.38 5.75
C ASN A 38 18.24 30.17 6.72
N GLU A 39 17.63 31.27 6.26
CA GLU A 39 16.63 32.00 7.05
C GLU A 39 15.44 31.12 7.41
N LEU A 40 14.95 30.33 6.46
CA LEU A 40 13.86 29.40 6.68
C LEU A 40 14.25 28.35 7.72
N PHE A 41 15.45 27.76 7.58
CA PHE A 41 16.00 26.78 8.53
C PHE A 41 16.11 27.37 9.94
N GLN A 42 16.71 28.55 10.10
CA GLN A 42 16.88 29.22 11.39
C GLN A 42 15.54 29.52 12.06
N LYS A 43 14.56 29.96 11.28
CA LYS A 43 13.21 30.26 11.75
C LYS A 43 12.53 29.02 12.34
N TYR A 44 12.60 27.86 11.66
CA TYR A 44 11.88 26.66 12.08
C TYR A 44 12.66 25.81 13.09
N SER A 45 14.01 25.77 12.99
CA SER A 45 14.85 25.09 13.97
C SER A 45 14.97 25.87 15.29
N LYS A 46 14.55 27.14 15.30
CA LYS A 46 14.76 28.07 16.44
C LYS A 46 16.22 28.16 16.85
N SER A 47 17.12 28.08 15.88
CA SER A 47 18.57 28.10 16.06
C SER A 47 19.18 29.19 15.19
N ASN A 48 20.23 29.84 15.65
CA ASN A 48 21.01 30.77 14.84
C ASN A 48 22.18 30.08 14.10
N ALA A 49 22.22 28.75 14.11
CA ALA A 49 23.23 27.98 13.39
C ALA A 49 23.05 28.14 11.88
N GLU A 50 24.17 28.13 11.15
CA GLU A 50 24.17 28.15 9.69
C GLU A 50 23.75 26.76 9.14
N LEU A 51 22.87 26.76 8.17
CA LEU A 51 22.38 25.52 7.51
C LEU A 51 23.56 24.70 6.97
N LEU A 52 24.56 25.34 6.39
CA LEU A 52 25.76 24.70 5.84
C LEU A 52 26.52 23.91 6.91
N GLU A 53 26.74 24.52 8.07
CA GLU A 53 27.45 23.89 9.18
C GLU A 53 26.65 22.70 9.76
N ILE A 54 25.36 22.88 9.94
CA ILE A 54 24.50 21.79 10.41
C ILE A 54 24.46 20.65 9.39
N HIS A 55 24.35 20.94 8.09
CA HIS A 55 24.40 19.94 7.04
C HIS A 55 25.69 19.14 7.09
N LYS A 56 26.84 19.82 7.20
CA LYS A 56 28.16 19.19 7.31
C LYS A 56 28.25 18.26 8.53
N GLN A 57 27.76 18.73 9.69
CA GLN A 57 27.79 17.95 10.94
C GLN A 57 26.84 16.75 10.86
N TYR A 58 25.62 16.93 10.34
CA TYR A 58 24.63 15.88 10.27
C TYR A 58 25.05 14.69 9.40
N PHE A 59 25.74 14.98 8.29
CA PHE A 59 26.21 13.95 7.35
C PHE A 59 27.68 13.55 7.59
N ASP A 60 28.31 14.03 8.67
CA ASP A 60 29.71 13.75 9.03
C ASP A 60 30.65 13.95 7.83
N LEU A 61 30.50 15.10 7.14
CA LEU A 61 31.28 15.38 5.94
C LEU A 61 32.67 15.92 6.30
N PRO A 62 33.74 15.36 5.72
CA PRO A 62 35.09 15.94 5.86
C PRO A 62 35.16 17.29 5.16
N ASP A 63 36.14 18.14 5.56
CA ASP A 63 36.29 19.53 5.07
C ASP A 63 36.40 19.65 3.55
N ASP A 64 37.05 18.68 2.92
CA ASP A 64 37.25 18.62 1.47
C ASP A 64 35.98 18.20 0.69
N LYS A 65 34.97 17.70 1.40
CA LYS A 65 33.65 17.32 0.86
C LYS A 65 32.51 18.20 1.34
N ALA A 66 32.80 19.23 2.13
CA ALA A 66 31.80 20.19 2.56
C ALA A 66 31.20 20.92 1.33
N LEU A 67 29.88 21.13 1.36
CA LEU A 67 29.21 21.86 0.31
C LEU A 67 29.52 23.34 0.35
N ARG A 68 29.39 24.00 -0.79
CA ARG A 68 29.40 25.47 -0.89
C ARG A 68 27.96 25.96 -0.88
N LYS A 69 27.73 27.23 -0.54
CA LYS A 69 26.39 27.85 -0.60
C LYS A 69 25.73 27.69 -1.97
N SER A 70 26.50 27.71 -3.05
CA SER A 70 26.01 27.51 -4.41
C SER A 70 25.55 26.10 -4.73
N ASP A 71 25.87 25.12 -3.90
CA ASP A 71 25.56 23.73 -4.15
C ASP A 71 24.17 23.35 -3.57
N PHE A 72 23.55 24.27 -2.81
CA PHE A 72 22.22 24.07 -2.25
C PHE A 72 21.12 24.38 -3.27
N ASN A 73 20.07 23.55 -3.26
CA ASN A 73 18.88 23.68 -4.11
C ASN A 73 19.15 23.67 -5.64
N MET A 74 20.23 23.00 -6.03
CA MET A 74 20.52 22.81 -7.47
C MET A 74 19.47 21.89 -8.13
N HIS A 75 18.95 20.94 -7.39
CA HIS A 75 17.87 20.04 -7.82
C HIS A 75 16.81 19.95 -6.75
N GLN A 76 15.55 19.76 -7.18
CA GLN A 76 14.41 19.55 -6.31
C GLN A 76 13.90 18.13 -6.49
N HIS A 77 13.59 17.49 -5.36
CA HIS A 77 12.97 16.18 -5.28
C HIS A 77 11.62 16.30 -4.58
N PHE A 78 10.59 15.75 -5.21
CA PHE A 78 9.21 15.81 -4.72
C PHE A 78 8.82 14.46 -4.15
N LEU A 79 8.34 14.42 -2.91
CA LEU A 79 7.96 13.19 -2.24
C LEU A 79 6.55 13.31 -1.64
N ILE A 80 5.68 12.38 -2.00
CA ILE A 80 4.37 12.23 -1.38
C ILE A 80 4.48 11.13 -0.32
N VAL A 81 4.30 11.49 0.95
CA VAL A 81 4.32 10.52 2.06
C VAL A 81 2.88 10.23 2.47
N THR A 82 2.42 9.01 2.27
CA THR A 82 1.01 8.61 2.43
C THR A 82 0.89 7.16 2.87
N ASN A 83 -0.28 6.76 3.38
CA ASN A 83 -0.55 5.36 3.70
C ASN A 83 -1.13 4.56 2.51
N GLY A 84 -1.31 5.18 1.35
CA GLY A 84 -1.78 4.53 0.13
C GLY A 84 -1.84 5.50 -1.05
N LEU A 85 -1.79 4.97 -2.26
CA LEU A 85 -1.90 5.70 -3.52
C LEU A 85 -3.09 5.16 -4.31
N ASP A 86 -3.90 6.04 -4.86
CA ASP A 86 -4.85 5.64 -5.89
C ASP A 86 -4.15 5.52 -7.26
N GLN A 87 -4.76 4.80 -8.20
CA GLN A 87 -4.20 4.55 -9.51
C GLN A 87 -3.94 5.85 -10.29
N ASN A 88 -4.79 6.86 -10.16
CA ASN A 88 -4.61 8.14 -10.86
C ASN A 88 -3.37 8.87 -10.34
N THR A 89 -3.10 8.81 -9.04
CA THR A 89 -1.89 9.37 -8.43
C THR A 89 -0.65 8.63 -8.88
N VAL A 90 -0.69 7.29 -8.94
CA VAL A 90 0.40 6.45 -9.48
C VAL A 90 0.70 6.82 -10.93
N ASP A 91 -0.32 6.90 -11.78
CA ASP A 91 -0.16 7.23 -13.20
C ASP A 91 0.39 8.65 -13.39
N ALA A 92 -0.04 9.59 -12.56
CA ALA A 92 0.48 10.96 -12.59
C ALA A 92 1.96 11.03 -12.15
N ILE A 93 2.35 10.32 -11.09
CA ILE A 93 3.76 10.22 -10.65
C ILE A 93 4.60 9.63 -11.77
N ARG A 94 4.16 8.51 -12.38
CA ARG A 94 4.85 7.87 -13.51
C ARG A 94 5.00 8.81 -14.71
N TYR A 95 3.93 9.50 -15.07
CA TYR A 95 3.95 10.47 -16.18
C TYR A 95 5.00 11.55 -15.96
N TRP A 96 4.97 12.22 -14.82
CA TRP A 96 5.90 13.31 -14.52
C TRP A 96 7.34 12.84 -14.37
N LYS A 97 7.56 11.68 -13.78
CA LYS A 97 8.88 11.06 -13.67
C LYS A 97 9.47 10.74 -15.05
N ASN A 98 8.67 10.18 -15.96
CA ASN A 98 9.08 9.92 -17.35
C ASN A 98 9.34 11.21 -18.13
N ASN A 99 8.79 12.34 -17.72
CA ASN A 99 9.04 13.66 -18.29
C ASN A 99 10.14 14.44 -17.55
N GLY A 100 10.98 13.78 -16.75
CA GLY A 100 12.18 14.34 -16.14
C GLY A 100 11.98 15.02 -14.79
N LEU A 101 10.77 14.96 -14.20
CA LEU A 101 10.57 15.49 -12.85
C LEU A 101 11.02 14.45 -11.83
N SER A 102 11.85 14.86 -10.86
CA SER A 102 12.23 14.00 -9.74
C SER A 102 11.09 13.93 -8.71
N ILE A 103 10.16 13.00 -8.93
CA ILE A 103 8.99 12.81 -8.08
C ILE A 103 8.82 11.35 -7.71
N ASP A 104 8.52 11.07 -6.43
CA ASP A 104 8.27 9.74 -5.90
C ASP A 104 7.23 9.75 -4.78
N ALA A 105 6.89 8.57 -4.29
CA ALA A 105 6.08 8.43 -3.10
C ALA A 105 6.76 7.54 -2.07
N ILE A 106 6.47 7.81 -0.80
CA ILE A 106 6.84 6.97 0.34
C ILE A 106 5.54 6.48 0.96
N ILE A 107 5.34 5.17 0.94
CA ILE A 107 4.19 4.56 1.59
C ILE A 107 4.56 4.22 3.03
N TYR A 108 3.70 4.60 3.98
CA TYR A 108 3.90 4.23 5.38
C TYR A 108 2.74 3.39 5.90
N TRP A 109 3.05 2.50 6.82
CA TRP A 109 2.07 1.76 7.62
C TRP A 109 2.29 2.01 9.10
N VAL A 110 1.18 2.03 9.84
CA VAL A 110 1.21 2.13 11.29
C VAL A 110 0.70 0.81 11.85
N PHE A 111 1.49 0.20 12.72
CA PHE A 111 1.15 -1.06 13.40
C PHE A 111 1.08 -0.83 14.90
N GLU A 112 0.18 -1.52 15.55
CA GLU A 112 0.18 -1.64 17.02
C GLU A 112 0.63 -3.05 17.40
N ILE A 113 1.70 -3.14 18.19
CA ILE A 113 2.25 -4.38 18.72
C ILE A 113 2.41 -4.20 20.22
N ASN A 114 1.69 -5.01 21.01
CA ASN A 114 1.73 -4.96 22.49
C ASN A 114 1.41 -3.58 23.10
N GLY A 115 0.54 -2.80 22.45
CA GLY A 115 0.16 -1.46 22.88
C GLY A 115 1.12 -0.34 22.46
N GLU A 116 2.20 -0.66 21.76
CA GLU A 116 3.13 0.31 21.16
C GLU A 116 2.86 0.48 19.68
N HIS A 117 3.04 1.71 19.18
CA HIS A 117 2.85 2.03 17.77
C HIS A 117 4.19 2.05 17.03
N TYR A 118 4.21 1.35 15.89
CA TYR A 118 5.35 1.28 14.98
C TYR A 118 4.96 1.85 13.64
N ILE A 119 5.89 2.57 13.00
CA ILE A 119 5.71 3.11 11.65
C ILE A 119 6.76 2.46 10.74
N GLU A 120 6.31 1.86 9.66
CA GLU A 120 7.16 1.35 8.59
C GLU A 120 7.05 2.29 7.39
N PHE A 121 8.20 2.64 6.78
CA PHE A 121 8.26 3.44 5.56
C PHE A 121 8.85 2.60 4.44
N ASN A 122 8.15 2.57 3.29
CA ASN A 122 8.64 1.94 2.09
C ASN A 122 8.72 2.96 0.96
N MET A 123 9.93 3.09 0.38
CA MET A 123 10.12 3.89 -0.83
C MET A 123 9.36 3.22 -1.98
N TYR A 124 8.37 3.91 -2.49
CA TYR A 124 7.68 3.50 -3.69
C TYR A 124 8.44 4.06 -4.89
N SER A 125 9.24 3.22 -5.57
CA SER A 125 9.88 3.62 -6.82
C SER A 125 9.08 3.09 -8.01
N PRO A 126 8.38 3.94 -8.76
CA PRO A 126 7.63 3.52 -9.95
C PRO A 126 8.53 3.11 -11.13
N ILE A 127 9.86 3.19 -11.02
CA ILE A 127 10.79 2.99 -12.15
C ILE A 127 11.39 1.60 -12.24
N GLU A 128 11.55 0.88 -11.15
CA GLU A 128 12.11 -0.47 -11.20
C GLU A 128 11.02 -1.54 -11.04
N GLY A 129 10.24 -1.73 -12.12
CA GLY A 129 9.39 -2.92 -12.25
C GLY A 129 8.04 -2.88 -11.55
N TYR A 130 7.51 -1.73 -11.22
CA TYR A 130 6.06 -1.58 -11.11
C TYR A 130 5.48 -1.39 -12.53
N LEU A 131 5.57 -2.42 -13.30
CA LEU A 131 4.40 -2.97 -13.97
C LEU A 131 3.21 -2.76 -13.04
N GLU A 132 2.11 -2.23 -13.53
CA GLU A 132 0.80 -2.12 -12.88
C GLU A 132 0.80 -2.72 -11.48
N TYR A 133 0.36 -1.99 -10.43
CA TYR A 133 0.10 -2.61 -9.14
C TYR A 133 -0.75 -3.85 -9.44
N GLU A 134 -0.10 -4.94 -9.76
CA GLU A 134 -0.65 -6.27 -9.75
C GLU A 134 -0.85 -6.52 -8.28
N GLY A 135 -2.04 -6.20 -7.77
CA GLY A 135 -2.38 -6.22 -6.38
C GLY A 135 -1.79 -7.41 -5.65
N ASN A 136 -1.55 -7.29 -4.39
CA ASN A 136 -1.17 -8.44 -3.58
C ASN A 136 -2.21 -9.55 -3.74
N ASN A 137 -1.83 -10.76 -3.43
CA ASN A 137 -2.74 -11.90 -3.55
C ASN A 137 -3.03 -12.45 -2.17
N TYR A 138 -4.30 -12.53 -1.86
CA TYR A 138 -4.75 -13.01 -0.56
C TYR A 138 -5.67 -14.22 -0.68
N VAL A 139 -5.56 -15.11 0.29
CA VAL A 139 -6.56 -16.15 0.51
C VAL A 139 -7.33 -15.78 1.77
N LEU A 140 -8.63 -15.57 1.63
CA LEU A 140 -9.56 -15.23 2.70
C LEU A 140 -10.43 -16.42 3.06
N ASN A 141 -10.43 -16.81 4.32
CA ASN A 141 -11.31 -17.83 4.84
C ASN A 141 -12.74 -17.29 4.99
N THR A 142 -13.71 -17.95 4.38
CA THR A 142 -15.12 -17.51 4.39
C THR A 142 -15.86 -17.76 5.71
N ASN A 143 -15.14 -18.14 6.76
CA ASN A 143 -15.70 -18.40 8.10
C ASN A 143 -16.78 -19.51 8.15
N TYR A 144 -16.83 -20.37 7.15
CA TYR A 144 -17.84 -21.42 6.99
C TYR A 144 -18.00 -22.33 8.21
N SER A 145 -16.92 -22.64 8.90
CA SER A 145 -16.94 -23.50 10.09
C SER A 145 -17.69 -22.89 11.28
N ASN A 146 -17.74 -21.56 11.37
CA ASN A 146 -18.44 -20.86 12.46
C ASN A 146 -19.87 -20.50 12.06
N ASN A 147 -20.06 -19.98 10.85
CA ASN A 147 -21.38 -19.66 10.32
C ASN A 147 -21.40 -19.93 8.79
N LYS A 148 -22.24 -20.90 8.39
CA LYS A 148 -22.35 -21.32 6.98
C LYS A 148 -22.88 -20.20 6.08
N ASN A 149 -23.75 -19.35 6.60
CA ASN A 149 -24.38 -18.26 5.85
C ASN A 149 -23.33 -17.23 5.38
N HIS A 150 -22.24 -17.02 6.13
CA HIS A 150 -21.20 -16.08 5.75
C HIS A 150 -20.58 -16.39 4.39
N THR A 151 -20.42 -17.67 4.05
CA THR A 151 -19.93 -18.07 2.73
C THR A 151 -20.90 -17.70 1.62
N ASP A 152 -22.19 -17.98 1.84
CA ASP A 152 -23.24 -17.71 0.85
C ASP A 152 -23.42 -16.19 0.66
N ASP A 153 -23.33 -15.41 1.73
CA ASP A 153 -23.37 -13.94 1.68
C ASP A 153 -22.19 -13.38 0.87
N MET A 154 -20.95 -13.87 1.11
CA MET A 154 -19.77 -13.44 0.34
C MET A 154 -19.92 -13.75 -1.15
N ILE A 155 -20.47 -14.91 -1.50
CA ILE A 155 -20.70 -15.30 -2.90
C ILE A 155 -21.79 -14.44 -3.53
N ASN A 156 -22.94 -14.29 -2.85
CA ASN A 156 -24.10 -13.59 -3.38
C ASN A 156 -23.86 -12.08 -3.53
N GLU A 157 -23.14 -11.48 -2.57
CA GLU A 157 -22.81 -10.05 -2.56
C GLU A 157 -21.44 -9.76 -3.24
N GLN A 158 -20.75 -10.79 -3.76
CA GLN A 158 -19.46 -10.68 -4.45
C GLN A 158 -18.46 -9.86 -3.62
N LYS A 159 -18.20 -10.28 -2.39
CA LYS A 159 -17.41 -9.55 -1.43
C LYS A 159 -16.40 -10.43 -0.68
N ALA A 160 -15.34 -9.81 -0.20
CA ALA A 160 -14.45 -10.34 0.81
C ALA A 160 -14.88 -9.79 2.17
N ALA A 161 -15.21 -10.65 3.13
CA ALA A 161 -15.71 -10.20 4.43
C ALA A 161 -15.03 -10.93 5.59
N ALA A 162 -14.92 -10.25 6.73
CA ALA A 162 -14.51 -10.85 7.99
C ALA A 162 -15.36 -10.31 9.14
N TYR A 163 -15.50 -11.13 10.13
CA TYR A 163 -16.37 -10.95 11.28
C TYR A 163 -15.53 -11.03 12.55
N TYR A 164 -16.08 -10.63 13.66
CA TYR A 164 -15.47 -10.63 14.99
C TYR A 164 -14.33 -9.62 15.20
N PRO A 165 -14.35 -8.86 16.30
CA PRO A 165 -13.28 -7.96 16.69
C PRO A 165 -11.91 -8.64 16.72
N GLY A 166 -10.88 -7.98 16.23
CA GLY A 166 -9.52 -8.52 16.09
C GLY A 166 -9.28 -9.30 14.80
N TRP A 167 -10.34 -9.74 14.09
CA TRP A 167 -10.23 -10.48 12.84
C TRP A 167 -10.80 -9.69 11.64
N ARG A 168 -11.91 -8.97 11.83
CA ARG A 168 -12.58 -8.18 10.79
C ARG A 168 -11.69 -7.02 10.29
N GLU A 169 -10.83 -6.48 11.13
CA GLU A 169 -9.91 -5.40 10.78
C GLU A 169 -8.91 -5.80 9.69
N LYS A 170 -8.71 -7.11 9.47
CA LYS A 170 -7.84 -7.62 8.40
C LYS A 170 -8.33 -7.26 7.00
N ILE A 171 -9.64 -7.08 6.81
CA ILE A 171 -10.19 -6.63 5.52
C ILE A 171 -9.64 -5.25 5.13
N GLY A 172 -9.39 -4.37 6.10
CA GLY A 172 -8.78 -3.05 5.85
C GLY A 172 -7.34 -3.09 5.32
N LYS A 173 -6.72 -4.28 5.22
CA LYS A 173 -5.40 -4.45 4.57
C LYS A 173 -5.50 -4.61 3.06
N LEU A 174 -6.68 -4.99 2.56
CA LEU A 174 -6.92 -5.14 1.13
C LEU A 174 -6.89 -3.75 0.47
N GLN A 175 -6.26 -3.68 -0.69
CA GLN A 175 -6.20 -2.49 -1.51
C GLN A 175 -6.87 -2.74 -2.86
N ARG A 176 -7.22 -1.68 -3.55
CA ARG A 176 -7.77 -1.79 -4.90
C ARG A 176 -6.77 -2.51 -5.81
N GLY A 177 -7.25 -3.53 -6.51
CA GLY A 177 -6.41 -4.34 -7.39
C GLY A 177 -5.88 -5.64 -6.75
N ASP A 178 -6.04 -5.83 -5.42
CA ASP A 178 -5.66 -7.08 -4.77
C ASP A 178 -6.52 -8.24 -5.27
N THR A 179 -5.89 -9.35 -5.63
CA THR A 179 -6.59 -10.60 -5.93
C THR A 179 -6.96 -11.31 -4.63
N VAL A 180 -8.23 -11.59 -4.45
CA VAL A 180 -8.73 -12.29 -3.25
C VAL A 180 -9.36 -13.61 -3.64
N PHE A 181 -8.78 -14.70 -3.13
CA PHE A 181 -9.35 -16.06 -3.25
C PHE A 181 -10.18 -16.37 -2.02
N LEU A 182 -11.46 -16.68 -2.22
CA LEU A 182 -12.34 -17.10 -1.14
C LEU A 182 -12.15 -18.60 -0.86
N TYR A 183 -11.72 -18.91 0.34
CA TYR A 183 -11.43 -20.28 0.78
C TYR A 183 -12.50 -20.78 1.76
N LYS A 184 -13.22 -21.84 1.38
CA LYS A 184 -14.17 -22.51 2.23
C LYS A 184 -13.50 -23.66 2.98
N SER A 185 -13.49 -23.59 4.31
CA SER A 185 -12.89 -24.62 5.17
C SER A 185 -13.43 -26.02 4.86
N GLY A 186 -12.53 -26.97 4.70
CA GLY A 186 -12.85 -28.36 4.33
C GLY A 186 -13.09 -28.60 2.84
N ASN A 187 -13.26 -27.57 2.04
CA ASN A 187 -13.51 -27.68 0.60
C ASN A 187 -12.34 -27.18 -0.25
N GLY A 188 -11.90 -25.93 -0.06
CA GLY A 188 -10.87 -25.31 -0.88
C GLY A 188 -11.25 -23.90 -1.34
N ILE A 189 -10.53 -23.35 -2.34
CA ILE A 189 -10.91 -22.12 -3.02
C ILE A 189 -12.19 -22.38 -3.81
N ILE A 190 -13.19 -21.52 -3.60
CA ILE A 190 -14.51 -21.60 -4.23
C ILE A 190 -14.82 -20.46 -5.19
N ALA A 191 -14.16 -19.31 -5.00
CA ALA A 191 -14.30 -18.13 -5.84
C ALA A 191 -13.05 -17.26 -5.74
N TYR A 192 -12.94 -16.30 -6.64
CA TYR A 192 -11.92 -15.22 -6.56
C TYR A 192 -12.47 -13.97 -7.23
N GLY A 193 -11.84 -12.83 -6.93
CA GLY A 193 -12.11 -11.54 -7.55
C GLY A 193 -11.04 -10.54 -7.19
N THR A 194 -11.20 -9.31 -7.65
CA THR A 194 -10.27 -8.20 -7.45
C THR A 194 -10.89 -7.17 -6.50
N ALA A 195 -10.22 -6.84 -5.40
CA ALA A 195 -10.73 -5.91 -4.40
C ALA A 195 -10.91 -4.49 -5.00
N ASP A 196 -12.05 -3.85 -4.71
CA ASP A 196 -12.38 -2.49 -5.18
C ASP A 196 -11.71 -1.37 -4.36
N GLY A 197 -11.07 -1.74 -3.24
CA GLY A 197 -10.34 -0.83 -2.35
C GLY A 197 -11.20 -0.02 -1.39
N LYS A 198 -12.51 -0.31 -1.28
CA LYS A 198 -13.42 0.43 -0.39
C LYS A 198 -13.82 -0.43 0.80
N LEU A 199 -13.28 -0.09 1.98
CA LEU A 199 -13.68 -0.76 3.21
C LEU A 199 -15.07 -0.29 3.64
N GLU A 200 -16.00 -1.23 3.72
CA GLU A 200 -17.36 -1.02 4.19
C GLU A 200 -17.64 -1.80 5.48
N LYS A 201 -18.69 -1.40 6.21
CA LYS A 201 -19.11 -2.01 7.47
C LYS A 201 -20.60 -2.26 7.44
N LYS A 202 -21.03 -3.39 8.03
CA LYS A 202 -22.43 -3.78 8.10
C LYS A 202 -22.74 -4.38 9.47
N ASP A 203 -23.95 -4.14 9.94
CA ASP A 203 -24.46 -4.82 11.12
C ASP A 203 -24.66 -6.29 10.81
N CYS A 204 -24.22 -7.18 11.67
CA CYS A 204 -24.31 -8.61 11.50
C CYS A 204 -24.51 -9.31 12.84
N ASP A 205 -25.29 -10.37 12.87
CA ASP A 205 -25.60 -11.18 14.07
C ASP A 205 -26.11 -10.35 15.27
N GLY A 206 -26.81 -9.23 14.99
CA GLY A 206 -27.35 -8.32 16.01
C GLY A 206 -26.33 -7.32 16.61
N TYR A 207 -25.12 -7.29 16.11
CA TYR A 207 -24.10 -6.36 16.54
C TYR A 207 -23.83 -5.29 15.49
N LYS A 208 -23.63 -4.04 15.95
CA LYS A 208 -23.36 -2.90 15.08
C LYS A 208 -21.93 -2.99 14.50
N ASP A 209 -21.79 -2.67 13.20
CA ASP A 209 -20.54 -2.68 12.45
C ASP A 209 -19.73 -3.97 12.64
N TYR A 210 -20.41 -5.11 12.76
CA TYR A 210 -19.78 -6.39 13.12
C TYR A 210 -19.07 -7.06 11.95
N GLU A 211 -19.57 -6.87 10.73
CA GLU A 211 -18.95 -7.30 9.48
C GLU A 211 -18.15 -6.14 8.86
N TYR A 212 -16.88 -6.39 8.53
CA TYR A 212 -16.09 -5.53 7.66
C TYR A 212 -15.94 -6.25 6.33
N TYR A 213 -16.21 -5.55 5.23
CA TYR A 213 -16.15 -6.14 3.91
C TYR A 213 -15.64 -5.17 2.85
N MET A 214 -15.31 -5.74 1.69
CA MET A 214 -14.87 -5.04 0.49
C MET A 214 -15.43 -5.78 -0.72
N HIS A 215 -16.02 -5.07 -1.67
CA HIS A 215 -16.53 -5.68 -2.89
C HIS A 215 -15.39 -6.16 -3.79
N LEU A 216 -15.67 -7.21 -4.56
CA LEU A 216 -14.75 -7.85 -5.46
C LEU A 216 -15.23 -7.69 -6.91
N ASP A 217 -14.49 -6.91 -7.70
CA ASP A 217 -14.68 -6.79 -9.14
C ASP A 217 -14.22 -8.10 -9.85
N ASP A 218 -14.67 -8.32 -11.08
CA ASP A 218 -14.34 -9.51 -11.89
C ASP A 218 -14.58 -10.84 -11.16
N PHE A 219 -15.60 -10.86 -10.31
CA PHE A 219 -15.86 -11.96 -9.41
C PHE A 219 -16.23 -13.24 -10.15
N THR A 220 -15.52 -14.32 -9.86
CA THR A 220 -15.67 -15.60 -10.53
C THR A 220 -15.85 -16.73 -9.51
N VAL A 221 -16.96 -17.48 -9.61
CA VAL A 221 -17.22 -18.68 -8.83
C VAL A 221 -16.74 -19.91 -9.57
N LEU A 222 -16.00 -20.79 -8.89
CA LEU A 222 -15.48 -22.01 -9.48
C LEU A 222 -16.57 -23.08 -9.60
N LYS A 223 -16.57 -23.86 -10.68
CA LYS A 223 -17.49 -25.01 -10.87
C LYS A 223 -17.33 -26.10 -9.81
N LYS A 224 -16.13 -26.22 -9.26
CA LYS A 224 -15.79 -27.12 -8.15
C LYS A 224 -14.68 -26.49 -7.31
N PRO A 225 -14.60 -26.77 -5.99
CA PRO A 225 -13.55 -26.21 -5.16
C PRO A 225 -12.14 -26.70 -5.54
N LEU A 226 -11.15 -25.81 -5.55
CA LEU A 226 -9.75 -26.18 -5.63
C LEU A 226 -9.22 -26.51 -4.24
N SER A 227 -9.01 -27.80 -3.95
CA SER A 227 -8.69 -28.28 -2.61
C SER A 227 -7.33 -27.83 -2.10
N ALA A 228 -7.18 -27.73 -0.76
CA ALA A 228 -5.91 -27.41 -0.11
C ALA A 228 -4.78 -28.39 -0.47
N SER A 229 -5.11 -29.68 -0.62
CA SER A 229 -4.14 -30.70 -1.05
C SER A 229 -3.65 -30.47 -2.47
N LYS A 230 -4.54 -30.09 -3.37
CA LYS A 230 -4.17 -29.74 -4.76
C LYS A 230 -3.34 -28.47 -4.82
N MET A 231 -3.66 -27.45 -4.04
CA MET A 231 -2.84 -26.24 -3.94
C MET A 231 -1.41 -26.58 -3.49
N LYS A 232 -1.28 -27.39 -2.43
CA LYS A 232 0.03 -27.85 -1.94
C LYS A 232 0.79 -28.69 -2.99
N GLU A 233 0.10 -29.56 -3.71
CA GLU A 233 0.68 -30.36 -4.79
C GLU A 233 1.28 -29.47 -5.89
N LEU A 234 0.53 -28.46 -6.32
CA LEU A 234 0.91 -27.58 -7.41
C LEU A 234 2.04 -26.61 -7.02
N THR A 235 1.93 -25.97 -5.86
CA THR A 235 2.86 -24.90 -5.43
C THR A 235 4.07 -25.45 -4.63
N LYS A 236 4.03 -26.71 -4.19
CA LYS A 236 4.99 -27.33 -3.27
C LYS A 236 5.11 -26.60 -1.92
N GLN A 237 4.14 -25.76 -1.57
CA GLN A 237 4.11 -24.96 -0.33
C GLN A 237 2.92 -25.33 0.53
N GLY A 238 3.07 -25.18 1.86
CA GLY A 238 1.98 -25.26 2.82
C GLY A 238 1.38 -23.86 3.07
N PHE A 239 0.06 -23.80 3.26
CA PHE A 239 -0.64 -22.55 3.51
C PHE A 239 -1.36 -22.55 4.87
N PRO A 240 -1.44 -21.40 5.59
CA PRO A 240 -2.05 -21.31 6.90
C PRO A 240 -3.59 -21.15 6.82
N PHE A 241 -4.31 -22.13 6.27
CA PHE A 241 -5.77 -22.06 6.03
C PHE A 241 -6.64 -21.86 7.27
N ARG A 242 -6.07 -21.94 8.47
CA ARG A 242 -6.80 -21.68 9.74
C ARG A 242 -6.84 -20.21 10.13
N THR A 243 -6.13 -19.35 9.40
CA THR A 243 -6.18 -17.89 9.63
C THR A 243 -7.32 -17.26 8.86
N THR A 244 -7.75 -16.06 9.27
CA THR A 244 -8.80 -15.30 8.56
C THR A 244 -8.38 -14.97 7.14
N MET A 245 -7.15 -14.45 6.99
CA MET A 245 -6.59 -14.04 5.70
C MET A 245 -5.07 -14.19 5.75
N PHE A 246 -4.46 -14.61 4.64
CA PHE A 246 -3.03 -14.66 4.49
C PHE A 246 -2.61 -14.27 3.07
N TYR A 247 -1.41 -13.75 2.97
CA TYR A 247 -0.76 -13.40 1.71
C TYR A 247 -0.33 -14.65 0.94
N MET A 248 -0.46 -14.62 -0.37
CA MET A 248 0.03 -15.63 -1.30
C MET A 248 0.97 -14.97 -2.31
N SER A 249 2.16 -15.53 -2.51
CA SER A 249 3.15 -14.99 -3.46
C SER A 249 2.62 -14.99 -4.89
N GLU A 250 3.14 -14.09 -5.72
CA GLU A 250 2.78 -13.98 -7.14
C GLU A 250 3.01 -15.30 -7.89
N GLU A 251 4.13 -15.96 -7.63
CA GLU A 251 4.43 -17.27 -8.22
C GLU A 251 3.34 -18.31 -7.90
N CYS A 252 2.90 -18.36 -6.63
CA CYS A 252 1.83 -19.29 -6.22
C CYS A 252 0.47 -18.90 -6.84
N LYS A 253 0.16 -17.62 -6.91
CA LYS A 253 -1.05 -17.12 -7.57
C LYS A 253 -1.07 -17.52 -9.04
N ASP A 254 0.01 -17.34 -9.77
CA ASP A 254 0.08 -17.68 -11.19
C ASP A 254 -0.12 -19.18 -11.44
N ILE A 255 0.51 -20.01 -10.63
CA ILE A 255 0.33 -21.48 -10.69
C ILE A 255 -1.14 -21.84 -10.43
N ILE A 256 -1.74 -21.27 -9.38
CA ILE A 256 -3.12 -21.54 -8.98
C ILE A 256 -4.11 -21.01 -10.03
N MET A 257 -3.92 -19.80 -10.54
CA MET A 257 -4.78 -19.21 -11.57
C MET A 257 -4.72 -19.97 -12.88
N LYS A 258 -3.54 -20.43 -13.29
CA LYS A 258 -3.39 -21.29 -14.47
C LYS A 258 -4.17 -22.59 -14.33
N GLU A 259 -4.12 -23.23 -13.17
CA GLU A 259 -4.88 -24.44 -12.88
C GLU A 259 -6.40 -24.16 -12.85
N ILE A 260 -6.83 -23.06 -12.20
CA ILE A 260 -8.22 -22.66 -12.13
C ILE A 260 -8.78 -22.46 -13.55
N LYS A 261 -8.12 -21.65 -14.38
CA LYS A 261 -8.53 -21.36 -15.76
C LYS A 261 -8.65 -22.63 -16.62
N LYS A 262 -7.80 -23.62 -16.36
CA LYS A 262 -7.78 -24.86 -17.14
C LYS A 262 -8.86 -25.87 -16.72
N ASN A 263 -9.13 -26.02 -15.43
CA ASN A 263 -9.83 -27.19 -14.90
C ASN A 263 -11.01 -26.87 -13.97
N TYR A 264 -11.25 -25.57 -13.62
CA TYR A 264 -12.22 -25.19 -12.60
C TYR A 264 -13.23 -24.09 -13.05
N LEU A 265 -13.06 -23.53 -14.26
CA LEU A 265 -13.98 -22.57 -14.88
C LEU A 265 -14.94 -23.21 -15.89
#